data_0d2a9c8a7b9e44eaa3c140f923d95c9b
#
_entry.id   0d2a9c8a7b9e44eaa3c140f923d95c9b
#
_cell.length_a   1.000
_cell.length_b   1.000
_cell.length_c   1.000
_cell.angle_alpha   90.00
_cell.angle_beta   90.00
_cell.angle_gamma   90.00
#
_symmetry.space_group_name_H-M   'P 1'
#
loop_
_entity.id
_entity.type
_entity.pdbx_description
1 polymer ?
#
loop_
_entity_poly.entity_id
_entity_poly.type
_entity_poly.pdbx_seq_one_letter_code
_entity_poly.pdbx_strand_id
1 'polypeptide(L)'
;MNNNRRDFIKKLGIATAAIAINPLEAKNLLDTSEPKATNKPIVLSTWNFGLHANVEAWKVLSKGGKALDAVEKGVRLVEDDPTERSVGYGGRPDRDGRVTLDACIMDENYNIGSVACMEHIKNPISVARAVMEKTPHVMLVGDGALEFALSQGFKKENLLTAESEKEWKEWLKTSQYKPIVNIENHDTIGMIALDAQGNLSGACTTSGMAYKMHGRVGDSPIIGAGLFVDNEIGAATATGHGEEVIRTVGTHLVVELMNQGRTPQQACKEAVERIVKIVNRRGKDLKDIQVGFIALNKKGEYGAYCIQDGFSFAVHDQKGNRLEKPGFALK
;
A
#
# COMPACT_ATOMS: atom_id res chain seq x y z
N MET A 1 -22.45 33.16 55.82
CA MET A 1 -23.49 32.96 54.81
C MET A 1 -23.33 31.58 54.22
N ASN A 2 -24.02 30.63 54.87
CA ASN A 2 -24.04 29.21 54.38
C ASN A 2 -25.19 29.05 53.39
N ASN A 3 -24.93 28.80 52.14
CA ASN A 3 -25.91 28.34 51.14
C ASN A 3 -25.43 27.07 50.51
N ASN A 4 -25.75 26.07 51.10
CA ASN A 4 -26.62 24.91 50.87
C ASN A 4 -26.45 24.19 49.57
N ARG A 5 -25.42 23.30 49.57
CA ARG A 5 -25.30 22.19 48.62
C ARG A 5 -26.56 21.30 48.56
N ARG A 6 -27.38 21.29 49.66
CA ARG A 6 -28.63 20.51 49.70
C ARG A 6 -29.76 21.10 48.86
N ASP A 7 -29.84 22.42 48.67
CA ASP A 7 -30.87 23.04 47.84
C ASP A 7 -30.57 22.95 46.36
N PHE A 8 -29.29 22.83 46.00
CA PHE A 8 -28.88 22.55 44.60
C PHE A 8 -29.28 21.13 44.20
N ILE A 9 -29.08 20.14 45.08
CA ILE A 9 -29.44 18.73 44.83
C ILE A 9 -30.94 18.53 44.75
N LYS A 10 -31.74 19.26 45.57
CA LYS A 10 -33.21 19.20 45.51
C LYS A 10 -33.79 19.83 44.23
N LYS A 11 -33.12 20.80 43.63
CA LYS A 11 -33.54 21.40 42.35
C LYS A 11 -33.13 20.55 41.16
N LEU A 12 -32.10 19.68 41.26
CA LEU A 12 -31.74 18.71 40.21
C LEU A 12 -32.66 17.47 40.19
N GLY A 13 -33.36 17.18 41.32
CA GLY A 13 -34.21 15.99 41.46
C GLY A 13 -35.64 16.10 40.89
N ILE A 14 -36.02 17.23 40.27
CA ILE A 14 -37.36 17.42 39.70
C ILE A 14 -37.35 17.57 38.17
N ALA A 15 -36.22 17.43 37.54
CA ALA A 15 -36.09 17.43 36.06
C ALA A 15 -35.84 16.01 35.45
N THR A 16 -36.24 14.95 36.15
CA THR A 16 -36.49 13.67 35.48
C THR A 16 -37.88 13.72 34.85
N ALA A 17 -38.06 14.58 33.85
CA ALA A 17 -39.13 14.41 32.89
C ALA A 17 -38.91 13.03 32.25
N ALA A 18 -39.87 12.12 32.50
CA ALA A 18 -39.93 10.84 31.78
C ALA A 18 -39.96 11.17 30.30
N ILE A 19 -38.83 11.04 29.64
CA ILE A 19 -38.77 10.91 28.18
C ILE A 19 -39.45 9.57 27.93
N ALA A 20 -40.76 9.60 27.63
CA ALA A 20 -41.46 8.48 27.05
C ALA A 20 -40.83 8.23 25.68
N ILE A 21 -39.80 7.40 25.64
CA ILE A 21 -39.24 6.90 24.37
C ILE A 21 -40.36 6.11 23.73
N ASN A 22 -40.85 6.63 22.62
CA ASN A 22 -41.84 5.97 21.78
C ASN A 22 -41.30 4.56 21.48
N PRO A 23 -42.04 3.48 21.78
CA PRO A 23 -41.56 2.11 21.52
C PRO A 23 -41.17 1.85 20.06
N LEU A 24 -41.63 2.70 19.13
CA LEU A 24 -41.16 2.69 17.74
C LEU A 24 -39.75 3.27 17.57
N GLU A 25 -39.37 4.29 18.37
CA GLU A 25 -38.01 4.86 18.33
C GLU A 25 -37.00 3.96 19.06
N ALA A 26 -37.41 3.27 20.14
CA ALA A 26 -36.61 2.27 20.80
C ALA A 26 -36.35 1.05 19.90
N LYS A 27 -37.25 0.72 18.99
CA LYS A 27 -37.06 -0.36 18.00
C LYS A 27 -36.04 0.00 16.92
N ASN A 28 -35.90 1.29 16.58
CA ASN A 28 -34.89 1.80 15.64
C ASN A 28 -33.50 1.93 16.28
N LEU A 29 -33.40 2.01 17.62
CA LEU A 29 -32.13 1.96 18.36
C LEU A 29 -31.64 0.52 18.60
N LEU A 30 -32.50 -0.47 18.39
CA LEU A 30 -32.21 -1.91 18.46
C LEU A 30 -32.23 -2.54 17.06
N ASP A 31 -32.06 -1.74 16.02
CA ASP A 31 -31.81 -2.28 14.68
C ASP A 31 -30.44 -2.96 14.70
N THR A 32 -30.44 -4.18 15.23
CA THR A 32 -29.42 -5.17 14.97
C THR A 32 -29.57 -5.59 13.52
N SER A 33 -29.23 -4.69 12.57
CA SER A 33 -28.92 -5.12 11.23
C SER A 33 -27.88 -6.21 11.39
N GLU A 34 -28.22 -7.43 10.97
CA GLU A 34 -27.24 -8.52 10.91
C GLU A 34 -25.96 -7.95 10.31
N PRO A 35 -24.79 -8.20 10.91
CA PRO A 35 -23.54 -7.65 10.40
C PRO A 35 -23.46 -8.06 8.93
N LYS A 36 -23.48 -7.10 8.01
CA LYS A 36 -23.29 -7.34 6.58
C LYS A 36 -22.11 -8.29 6.47
N ALA A 37 -22.34 -9.46 5.84
CA ALA A 37 -21.31 -10.50 5.71
C ALA A 37 -20.00 -9.81 5.27
N THR A 38 -18.98 -9.90 6.12
CA THR A 38 -17.67 -9.33 5.82
C THR A 38 -17.09 -10.09 4.64
N ASN A 39 -16.65 -9.36 3.60
CA ASN A 39 -15.98 -9.98 2.44
C ASN A 39 -14.54 -10.34 2.83
N LYS A 40 -14.38 -11.49 3.50
CA LYS A 40 -13.09 -12.01 3.96
C LYS A 40 -13.01 -13.54 3.81
N PRO A 41 -11.85 -14.09 3.47
CA PRO A 41 -10.63 -13.35 3.16
C PRO A 41 -10.72 -12.60 1.82
N ILE A 42 -9.88 -11.58 1.65
CA ILE A 42 -9.74 -10.82 0.41
C ILE A 42 -8.31 -10.31 0.26
N VAL A 43 -7.80 -10.24 -0.95
CA VAL A 43 -6.51 -9.62 -1.30
C VAL A 43 -6.64 -8.74 -2.53
N LEU A 44 -5.97 -7.59 -2.47
CA LEU A 44 -5.86 -6.64 -3.57
C LEU A 44 -4.39 -6.41 -3.90
N SER A 45 -4.09 -6.21 -5.19
CA SER A 45 -2.76 -5.78 -5.63
C SER A 45 -2.84 -4.84 -6.84
N THR A 46 -1.82 -3.99 -6.98
CA THR A 46 -1.71 -3.05 -8.09
C THR A 46 -1.39 -3.79 -9.39
N TRP A 47 -1.87 -3.25 -10.50
CA TRP A 47 -1.60 -3.64 -11.89
C TRP A 47 -2.08 -5.04 -12.29
N ASN A 48 -1.88 -5.40 -13.56
CA ASN A 48 -2.32 -6.68 -14.14
C ASN A 48 -1.51 -7.88 -13.65
N PHE A 49 -0.22 -7.72 -13.36
CA PHE A 49 0.60 -8.78 -12.75
C PHE A 49 0.09 -9.19 -11.35
N GLY A 50 -0.67 -8.30 -10.71
CA GLY A 50 -1.40 -8.59 -9.49
C GLY A 50 -2.34 -9.80 -9.58
N LEU A 51 -2.83 -10.14 -10.77
CA LEU A 51 -3.62 -11.37 -10.96
C LEU A 51 -2.83 -12.61 -10.56
N HIS A 52 -1.57 -12.72 -11.00
CA HIS A 52 -0.72 -13.86 -10.67
C HIS A 52 -0.30 -13.83 -9.19
N ALA A 53 0.07 -12.65 -8.69
CA ALA A 53 0.42 -12.44 -7.29
C ALA A 53 -0.73 -12.80 -6.34
N ASN A 54 -1.95 -12.40 -6.67
CA ASN A 54 -3.14 -12.74 -5.89
C ASN A 54 -3.43 -14.25 -5.84
N VAL A 55 -3.10 -15.02 -6.90
CA VAL A 55 -3.22 -16.49 -6.86
C VAL A 55 -2.31 -17.08 -5.78
N GLU A 56 -1.06 -16.62 -5.68
CA GLU A 56 -0.14 -17.10 -4.64
C GLU A 56 -0.59 -16.69 -3.24
N ALA A 57 -1.02 -15.44 -3.05
CA ALA A 57 -1.57 -14.96 -1.79
C ALA A 57 -2.83 -15.76 -1.39
N TRP A 58 -3.69 -16.07 -2.34
CA TRP A 58 -4.92 -16.84 -2.11
C TRP A 58 -4.67 -18.27 -1.66
N LYS A 59 -3.58 -18.92 -2.09
CA LYS A 59 -3.19 -20.25 -1.59
C LYS A 59 -2.95 -20.27 -0.07
N VAL A 60 -2.60 -19.12 0.52
CA VAL A 60 -2.45 -18.94 1.97
C VAL A 60 -3.80 -18.62 2.61
N LEU A 61 -4.48 -17.59 2.10
CA LEU A 61 -5.71 -17.06 2.68
C LEU A 61 -6.86 -18.09 2.68
N SER A 62 -7.03 -18.84 1.58
CA SER A 62 -8.07 -19.86 1.45
C SER A 62 -7.93 -21.03 2.42
N LYS A 63 -6.74 -21.22 2.98
CA LYS A 63 -6.45 -22.23 4.02
C LYS A 63 -6.50 -21.66 5.44
N GLY A 64 -6.95 -20.42 5.61
CA GLY A 64 -7.00 -19.73 6.91
C GLY A 64 -5.65 -19.23 7.39
N GLY A 65 -4.66 -19.09 6.50
CA GLY A 65 -3.35 -18.52 6.83
C GLY A 65 -3.41 -17.00 7.02
N LYS A 66 -2.34 -16.44 7.60
CA LYS A 66 -2.24 -15.02 7.95
C LYS A 66 -2.11 -14.12 6.72
N ALA A 67 -2.68 -12.91 6.81
CA ALA A 67 -2.55 -11.88 5.79
C ALA A 67 -1.08 -11.53 5.51
N LEU A 68 -0.22 -11.46 6.54
CA LEU A 68 1.21 -11.19 6.40
C LEU A 68 1.93 -12.20 5.50
N ASP A 69 1.68 -13.50 5.70
CA ASP A 69 2.27 -14.56 4.90
C ASP A 69 1.75 -14.55 3.45
N ALA A 70 0.49 -14.14 3.28
CA ALA A 70 -0.14 -14.05 1.98
C ALA A 70 0.47 -12.92 1.14
N VAL A 71 0.61 -11.72 1.72
CA VAL A 71 1.17 -10.57 0.98
C VAL A 71 2.64 -10.78 0.63
N GLU A 72 3.45 -11.33 1.53
CA GLU A 72 4.85 -11.65 1.20
C GLU A 72 4.93 -12.64 0.04
N LYS A 73 4.22 -13.77 0.11
CA LYS A 73 4.25 -14.79 -0.96
C LYS A 73 3.75 -14.26 -2.29
N GLY A 74 2.70 -13.43 -2.25
CA GLY A 74 2.14 -12.84 -3.45
C GLY A 74 3.12 -11.93 -4.17
N VAL A 75 3.72 -10.97 -3.48
CA VAL A 75 4.64 -10.01 -4.12
C VAL A 75 5.96 -10.67 -4.54
N ARG A 76 6.43 -11.68 -3.80
CA ARG A 76 7.63 -12.45 -4.18
C ARG A 76 7.54 -13.09 -5.55
N LEU A 77 6.36 -13.54 -5.97
CA LEU A 77 6.17 -14.10 -7.32
C LEU A 77 6.58 -13.08 -8.39
N VAL A 78 6.23 -11.81 -8.19
CA VAL A 78 6.57 -10.72 -9.12
C VAL A 78 8.04 -10.33 -8.99
N GLU A 79 8.60 -10.33 -7.78
CA GLU A 79 10.04 -10.11 -7.57
C GLU A 79 10.91 -11.18 -8.25
N ASP A 80 10.40 -12.40 -8.38
CA ASP A 80 11.10 -13.54 -9.00
C ASP A 80 11.02 -13.54 -10.53
N ASP A 81 10.10 -12.78 -11.14
CA ASP A 81 9.85 -12.80 -12.57
C ASP A 81 10.87 -11.93 -13.34
N PRO A 82 11.81 -12.53 -14.11
CA PRO A 82 12.82 -11.77 -14.85
C PRO A 82 12.24 -10.97 -16.04
N THR A 83 10.97 -11.18 -16.37
CA THR A 83 10.30 -10.45 -17.46
C THR A 83 9.62 -9.17 -16.95
N GLU A 84 9.41 -9.06 -15.63
CA GLU A 84 8.89 -7.84 -15.01
C GLU A 84 10.02 -6.83 -14.84
N ARG A 85 9.87 -5.65 -15.47
CA ARG A 85 10.95 -4.65 -15.57
C ARG A 85 10.89 -3.57 -14.49
N SER A 86 9.91 -3.65 -13.60
CA SER A 86 9.67 -2.62 -12.58
C SER A 86 9.79 -3.14 -11.15
N VAL A 87 9.95 -4.46 -10.97
CA VAL A 87 10.00 -5.10 -9.65
C VAL A 87 11.07 -6.20 -9.63
N GLY A 88 11.90 -6.22 -8.59
CA GLY A 88 12.77 -7.35 -8.28
C GLY A 88 13.81 -7.71 -9.35
N TYR A 89 13.91 -9.02 -9.64
CA TYR A 89 14.85 -9.59 -10.59
C TYR A 89 14.51 -9.16 -12.02
N GLY A 90 15.46 -8.53 -12.70
CA GLY A 90 15.25 -7.99 -14.04
C GLY A 90 14.70 -6.57 -14.09
N GLY A 91 14.50 -5.93 -12.95
CA GLY A 91 14.12 -4.54 -12.88
C GLY A 91 15.08 -3.61 -13.64
N ARG A 92 14.55 -2.53 -14.22
CA ARG A 92 15.39 -1.53 -14.90
C ARG A 92 16.37 -0.90 -13.93
N PRO A 93 17.66 -0.81 -14.30
CA PRO A 93 18.68 -0.25 -13.43
C PRO A 93 18.54 1.26 -13.24
N ASP A 94 19.31 1.80 -12.32
CA ASP A 94 19.58 3.22 -12.26
C ASP A 94 20.43 3.67 -13.47
N ARG A 95 20.73 4.98 -13.56
CA ARG A 95 21.51 5.51 -14.69
C ARG A 95 22.94 4.98 -14.79
N ASP A 96 23.45 4.42 -13.68
CA ASP A 96 24.81 3.88 -13.58
C ASP A 96 24.85 2.36 -13.81
N GLY A 97 23.70 1.75 -14.13
CA GLY A 97 23.57 0.34 -14.48
C GLY A 97 23.36 -0.59 -13.29
N ARG A 98 23.00 -0.05 -12.10
CA ARG A 98 22.76 -0.82 -10.87
C ARG A 98 21.28 -1.05 -10.68
N VAL A 99 20.88 -2.29 -10.43
CA VAL A 99 19.50 -2.61 -10.02
C VAL A 99 19.41 -2.48 -8.51
N THR A 100 18.75 -1.42 -8.06
CA THR A 100 18.48 -1.15 -6.64
C THR A 100 17.02 -1.37 -6.33
N LEU A 101 16.73 -2.06 -5.24
CA LEU A 101 15.40 -2.51 -4.83
C LEU A 101 14.97 -1.85 -3.53
N ASP A 102 13.67 -1.54 -3.48
CA ASP A 102 13.01 -0.92 -2.34
C ASP A 102 11.80 -1.78 -1.94
N ALA A 103 11.60 -2.04 -0.64
CA ALA A 103 10.43 -2.77 -0.15
C ALA A 103 10.06 -2.39 1.27
N CYS A 104 8.76 -2.49 1.59
CA CYS A 104 8.27 -2.49 2.96
C CYS A 104 7.14 -3.49 3.17
N ILE A 105 7.00 -3.93 4.42
CA ILE A 105 5.95 -4.83 4.88
C ILE A 105 5.43 -4.35 6.24
N MET A 106 4.13 -4.52 6.48
CA MET A 106 3.51 -4.11 7.74
C MET A 106 2.42 -5.11 8.13
N ASP A 107 2.43 -5.50 9.41
CA ASP A 107 1.45 -6.43 9.99
C ASP A 107 0.32 -5.72 10.75
N GLU A 108 -0.58 -6.53 11.32
CA GLU A 108 -1.75 -6.10 12.09
C GLU A 108 -1.42 -5.44 13.43
N ASN A 109 -0.18 -5.55 13.92
CA ASN A 109 0.27 -5.05 15.22
C ASN A 109 1.18 -3.83 15.09
N TYR A 110 1.20 -3.16 13.94
CA TYR A 110 2.12 -2.06 13.62
C TYR A 110 3.60 -2.46 13.60
N ASN A 111 3.92 -3.77 13.51
CA ASN A 111 5.28 -4.17 13.22
C ASN A 111 5.61 -3.84 11.76
N ILE A 112 6.77 -3.27 11.55
CA ILE A 112 7.20 -2.71 10.27
C ILE A 112 8.59 -3.23 9.92
N GLY A 113 8.79 -3.58 8.66
CA GLY A 113 10.12 -3.80 8.10
C GLY A 113 10.26 -3.15 6.75
N SER A 114 11.40 -2.52 6.50
CA SER A 114 11.70 -1.86 5.24
C SER A 114 13.16 -2.06 4.83
N VAL A 115 13.39 -2.12 3.52
CA VAL A 115 14.71 -2.00 2.91
C VAL A 115 14.66 -1.01 1.75
N ALA A 116 15.70 -0.21 1.60
CA ALA A 116 15.77 0.78 0.52
C ALA A 116 17.15 0.80 -0.15
N CYS A 117 17.16 1.03 -1.44
CA CYS A 117 18.38 1.10 -2.26
C CYS A 117 19.28 -0.14 -2.07
N MET A 118 18.68 -1.31 -1.87
CA MET A 118 19.40 -2.56 -1.67
C MET A 118 19.74 -3.20 -3.01
N GLU A 119 20.99 -3.65 -3.18
CA GLU A 119 21.45 -4.36 -4.38
C GLU A 119 21.57 -5.87 -4.11
N HIS A 120 21.61 -6.66 -5.19
CA HIS A 120 22.02 -8.06 -5.19
C HIS A 120 21.12 -9.08 -4.49
N ILE A 121 20.04 -8.70 -3.87
CA ILE A 121 19.10 -9.65 -3.26
C ILE A 121 17.76 -9.59 -4.01
N LYS A 122 17.37 -10.68 -4.62
CA LYS A 122 16.22 -10.79 -5.52
C LYS A 122 14.88 -10.51 -4.83
N ASN A 123 14.74 -10.90 -3.55
CA ASN A 123 13.49 -10.75 -2.80
C ASN A 123 13.62 -9.72 -1.67
N PRO A 124 13.60 -8.42 -1.97
CA PRO A 124 13.71 -7.38 -0.95
C PRO A 124 12.58 -7.43 0.08
N ILE A 125 11.37 -7.89 -0.29
CA ILE A 125 10.26 -8.02 0.64
C ILE A 125 10.55 -9.00 1.79
N SER A 126 11.22 -10.12 1.50
CA SER A 126 11.59 -11.09 2.52
C SER A 126 12.71 -10.58 3.44
N VAL A 127 13.60 -9.72 2.91
CA VAL A 127 14.60 -9.03 3.75
C VAL A 127 13.91 -7.98 4.63
N ALA A 128 12.96 -7.22 4.09
CA ALA A 128 12.15 -6.28 4.87
C ALA A 128 11.40 -7.01 6.02
N ARG A 129 10.81 -8.17 5.74
CA ARG A 129 10.21 -9.01 6.79
C ARG A 129 11.23 -9.47 7.83
N ALA A 130 12.42 -9.88 7.41
CA ALA A 130 13.48 -10.26 8.34
C ALA A 130 13.95 -9.08 9.21
N VAL A 131 14.01 -7.86 8.68
CA VAL A 131 14.26 -6.64 9.47
C VAL A 131 13.20 -6.48 10.56
N MET A 132 11.91 -6.60 10.21
CA MET A 132 10.79 -6.52 11.15
C MET A 132 10.86 -7.57 12.26
N GLU A 133 11.14 -8.83 11.90
CA GLU A 133 11.02 -9.97 12.83
C GLU A 133 12.27 -10.22 13.67
N LYS A 134 13.46 -9.78 13.20
CA LYS A 134 14.75 -10.19 13.77
C LYS A 134 15.60 -9.03 14.28
N THR A 135 15.15 -7.80 14.16
CA THR A 135 15.88 -6.62 14.62
C THR A 135 14.97 -5.67 15.40
N PRO A 136 15.51 -4.77 16.23
CA PRO A 136 14.73 -3.69 16.84
C PRO A 136 14.51 -2.51 15.89
N HIS A 137 15.00 -2.60 14.65
CA HIS A 137 14.93 -1.52 13.66
C HIS A 137 13.75 -1.74 12.71
N VAL A 138 13.30 -0.67 12.08
CA VAL A 138 12.20 -0.71 11.10
C VAL A 138 12.70 -0.55 9.66
N MET A 139 13.93 -0.08 9.44
CA MET A 139 14.48 0.11 8.10
C MET A 139 15.99 -0.05 8.06
N LEU A 140 16.49 -0.77 7.06
CA LEU A 140 17.89 -0.84 6.68
C LEU A 140 18.06 -0.41 5.22
N VAL A 141 19.22 0.19 4.86
CA VAL A 141 19.43 0.74 3.52
C VAL A 141 20.78 0.35 2.93
N GLY A 142 20.87 0.28 1.60
CA GLY A 142 22.10 0.11 0.85
C GLY A 142 22.93 -1.09 1.30
N ASP A 143 24.25 -0.87 1.48
CA ASP A 143 25.19 -1.92 1.88
C ASP A 143 24.83 -2.54 3.23
N GLY A 144 24.35 -1.75 4.19
CA GLY A 144 23.92 -2.27 5.50
C GLY A 144 22.73 -3.24 5.38
N ALA A 145 21.78 -2.99 4.48
CA ALA A 145 20.70 -3.91 4.19
C ALA A 145 21.22 -5.19 3.52
N LEU A 146 22.19 -5.09 2.60
CA LEU A 146 22.83 -6.22 1.96
C LEU A 146 23.59 -7.09 2.97
N GLU A 147 24.41 -6.50 3.83
CA GLU A 147 25.15 -7.21 4.87
C GLU A 147 24.21 -7.97 5.81
N PHE A 148 23.14 -7.31 6.25
CA PHE A 148 22.10 -7.95 7.04
C PHE A 148 21.48 -9.13 6.30
N ALA A 149 21.07 -8.94 5.04
CA ALA A 149 20.45 -10.00 4.24
C ALA A 149 21.40 -11.22 4.12
N LEU A 150 22.68 -11.00 3.82
CA LEU A 150 23.67 -12.08 3.74
C LEU A 150 23.82 -12.80 5.08
N SER A 151 23.81 -12.09 6.21
CA SER A 151 23.85 -12.68 7.55
C SER A 151 22.63 -13.54 7.88
N GLN A 152 21.48 -13.26 7.22
CA GLN A 152 20.25 -14.05 7.33
C GLN A 152 20.17 -15.20 6.32
N GLY A 153 21.23 -15.43 5.53
CA GLY A 153 21.32 -16.55 4.60
C GLY A 153 20.75 -16.28 3.20
N PHE A 154 20.37 -15.05 2.90
CA PHE A 154 20.02 -14.66 1.52
C PHE A 154 21.26 -14.72 0.63
N LYS A 155 21.06 -15.05 -0.66
CA LYS A 155 22.16 -15.21 -1.60
C LYS A 155 22.34 -13.96 -2.44
N LYS A 156 23.60 -13.59 -2.66
CA LYS A 156 23.97 -12.51 -3.58
C LYS A 156 23.81 -12.96 -5.01
N GLU A 157 23.05 -12.21 -5.81
CA GLU A 157 22.76 -12.47 -7.22
C GLU A 157 23.01 -11.22 -8.07
N ASN A 158 23.28 -11.41 -9.38
CA ASN A 158 23.24 -10.31 -10.33
C ASN A 158 21.78 -10.11 -10.77
N LEU A 159 21.21 -8.96 -10.48
CA LEU A 159 19.82 -8.65 -10.77
C LEU A 159 19.61 -8.03 -12.16
N LEU A 160 20.67 -7.55 -12.80
CA LEU A 160 20.61 -6.97 -14.14
C LEU A 160 20.58 -8.11 -15.19
N THR A 161 19.43 -8.29 -15.81
CA THR A 161 19.27 -9.25 -16.93
C THR A 161 19.84 -8.68 -18.22
N ALA A 162 20.14 -9.55 -19.19
CA ALA A 162 20.65 -9.14 -20.50
C ALA A 162 19.70 -8.17 -21.22
N GLU A 163 18.41 -8.38 -21.06
CA GLU A 163 17.38 -7.49 -21.61
C GLU A 163 17.41 -6.11 -20.96
N SER A 164 17.39 -6.03 -19.62
CA SER A 164 17.43 -4.75 -18.89
C SER A 164 18.73 -4.01 -19.17
N GLU A 165 19.84 -4.72 -19.31
CA GLU A 165 21.12 -4.14 -19.71
C GLU A 165 21.07 -3.56 -21.14
N LYS A 166 20.43 -4.27 -22.07
CA LYS A 166 20.26 -3.81 -23.44
C LYS A 166 19.41 -2.53 -23.49
N GLU A 167 18.26 -2.51 -22.80
CA GLU A 167 17.40 -1.32 -22.70
C GLU A 167 18.14 -0.13 -22.08
N TRP A 168 18.91 -0.36 -21.02
CA TRP A 168 19.73 0.67 -20.37
C TRP A 168 20.81 1.23 -21.31
N LYS A 169 21.56 0.37 -22.03
CA LYS A 169 22.56 0.80 -23.02
C LYS A 169 21.93 1.59 -24.16
N GLU A 170 20.73 1.27 -24.59
CA GLU A 170 20.01 2.03 -25.61
C GLU A 170 19.56 3.40 -25.08
N TRP A 171 19.02 3.44 -23.85
CA TRP A 171 18.66 4.69 -23.18
C TRP A 171 19.87 5.64 -23.04
N LEU A 172 21.05 5.14 -22.72
CA LEU A 172 22.27 5.95 -22.59
C LEU A 172 22.64 6.73 -23.86
N LYS A 173 22.27 6.25 -25.04
CA LYS A 173 22.60 6.93 -26.32
C LYS A 173 21.85 8.25 -26.51
N THR A 174 20.67 8.38 -25.92
CA THR A 174 19.75 9.51 -26.22
C THR A 174 19.27 10.24 -24.97
N SER A 175 19.53 9.74 -23.78
CA SER A 175 18.86 10.11 -22.53
C SER A 175 19.21 11.48 -21.98
N GLN A 176 20.39 12.00 -22.27
CA GLN A 176 20.93 13.17 -21.56
C GLN A 176 20.75 13.07 -20.02
N TYR A 177 20.78 11.84 -19.49
CA TYR A 177 20.52 11.51 -18.07
C TYR A 177 19.13 11.95 -17.55
N LYS A 178 18.13 12.02 -18.40
CA LYS A 178 16.75 12.25 -17.98
C LYS A 178 16.10 10.93 -17.62
N PRO A 179 15.59 10.75 -16.39
CA PRO A 179 14.78 9.57 -16.03
C PRO A 179 13.55 9.48 -16.92
N ILE A 180 13.14 8.27 -17.27
CA ILE A 180 11.89 8.06 -17.98
C ILE A 180 10.78 7.95 -16.94
N VAL A 181 9.78 8.82 -17.07
CA VAL A 181 8.51 8.66 -16.37
C VAL A 181 7.72 7.61 -17.14
N ASN A 182 7.55 6.47 -16.52
CA ASN A 182 6.94 5.33 -17.19
C ASN A 182 5.46 5.22 -16.82
N ILE A 183 4.59 5.79 -17.65
CA ILE A 183 3.12 5.70 -17.47
C ILE A 183 2.60 4.33 -17.94
N GLU A 184 3.30 3.67 -18.86
CA GLU A 184 2.83 2.46 -19.54
C GLU A 184 3.40 1.14 -18.97
N ASN A 185 4.50 1.18 -18.22
CA ASN A 185 5.17 -0.01 -17.68
C ASN A 185 5.23 0.07 -16.15
N HIS A 186 4.27 -0.47 -15.54
CA HIS A 186 4.01 -0.79 -14.13
C HIS A 186 5.20 -0.65 -13.19
N ASP A 187 5.13 0.29 -12.22
CA ASP A 187 6.31 0.71 -11.45
C ASP A 187 6.45 0.02 -10.09
N THR A 188 5.37 -0.52 -9.53
CA THR A 188 5.38 -1.00 -8.14
C THR A 188 4.28 -2.03 -7.92
N ILE A 189 4.61 -3.17 -7.30
CA ILE A 189 3.58 -4.00 -6.73
C ILE A 189 3.33 -3.61 -5.28
N GLY A 190 2.12 -3.11 -5.02
CA GLY A 190 1.55 -3.00 -3.71
C GLY A 190 0.48 -4.08 -3.52
N MET A 191 0.49 -4.75 -2.37
CA MET A 191 -0.50 -5.77 -2.02
C MET A 191 -1.00 -5.55 -0.60
N ILE A 192 -2.32 -5.60 -0.42
CA ILE A 192 -2.99 -5.53 0.88
C ILE A 192 -3.98 -6.67 1.01
N ALA A 193 -4.04 -7.29 2.18
CA ALA A 193 -4.90 -8.44 2.43
C ALA A 193 -5.61 -8.36 3.78
N LEU A 194 -6.83 -8.90 3.81
CA LEU A 194 -7.61 -9.15 5.03
C LEU A 194 -7.83 -10.66 5.12
N ASP A 195 -7.34 -11.29 6.18
CA ASP A 195 -7.49 -12.74 6.38
C ASP A 195 -8.86 -13.14 6.97
N ALA A 196 -9.07 -14.44 7.11
CA ALA A 196 -10.32 -14.97 7.65
C ALA A 196 -10.55 -14.57 9.12
N GLN A 197 -9.48 -14.31 9.89
CA GLN A 197 -9.53 -13.83 11.27
C GLN A 197 -9.87 -12.33 11.34
N GLY A 198 -9.79 -11.65 10.21
CA GLY A 198 -10.05 -10.21 10.10
C GLY A 198 -8.81 -9.37 10.36
N ASN A 199 -7.61 -9.91 10.25
CA ASN A 199 -6.36 -9.16 10.34
C ASN A 199 -5.92 -8.64 8.98
N LEU A 200 -5.42 -7.41 8.99
CA LEU A 200 -4.88 -6.72 7.82
C LEU A 200 -3.36 -6.80 7.82
N SER A 201 -2.79 -6.97 6.65
CA SER A 201 -1.36 -6.79 6.40
C SER A 201 -1.13 -6.27 4.98
N GLY A 202 0.04 -5.70 4.74
CA GLY A 202 0.39 -5.20 3.41
C GLY A 202 1.87 -5.32 3.11
N ALA A 203 2.18 -5.30 1.82
CA ALA A 203 3.52 -5.32 1.25
C ALA A 203 3.60 -4.37 0.06
N CYS A 204 4.74 -3.71 -0.11
CA CYS A 204 5.00 -2.84 -1.24
C CYS A 204 6.46 -3.05 -1.67
N THR A 205 6.71 -3.31 -2.97
CA THR A 205 8.05 -3.58 -3.48
C THR A 205 8.22 -3.14 -4.93
N THR A 206 9.44 -2.70 -5.28
CA THR A 206 9.76 -2.09 -6.58
C THR A 206 11.26 -2.12 -6.87
N SER A 207 11.64 -2.03 -8.14
CA SER A 207 12.99 -1.59 -8.56
C SER A 207 13.09 -0.06 -8.73
N GLY A 208 12.00 0.65 -8.49
CA GLY A 208 11.90 2.11 -8.61
C GLY A 208 11.81 2.61 -10.06
N MET A 209 11.93 3.92 -10.22
CA MET A 209 11.91 4.58 -11.53
C MET A 209 13.08 4.12 -12.39
N ALA A 210 12.80 3.78 -13.66
CA ALA A 210 13.83 3.41 -14.61
C ALA A 210 14.86 4.53 -14.78
N TYR A 211 16.15 4.16 -14.77
CA TYR A 211 17.28 5.06 -14.99
C TYR A 211 17.36 6.24 -14.01
N LYS A 212 16.82 6.03 -12.81
CA LYS A 212 16.88 6.98 -11.69
C LYS A 212 18.33 7.36 -11.34
N MET A 213 18.51 8.45 -10.64
CA MET A 213 19.81 8.75 -10.04
C MET A 213 20.16 7.66 -9.03
N HIS A 214 21.45 7.27 -8.98
CA HIS A 214 21.90 6.34 -7.96
C HIS A 214 21.58 6.87 -6.55
N GLY A 215 21.03 6.02 -5.69
CA GLY A 215 20.57 6.42 -4.35
C GLY A 215 19.15 7.02 -4.30
N ARG A 216 18.45 7.22 -5.45
CA ARG A 216 17.05 7.64 -5.43
C ARG A 216 16.17 6.52 -4.86
N VAL A 217 15.38 6.86 -3.88
CA VAL A 217 14.34 6.03 -3.26
C VAL A 217 12.98 6.68 -3.52
N GLY A 218 11.98 5.88 -3.91
CA GLY A 218 10.59 6.28 -4.04
C GLY A 218 9.80 6.08 -2.76
N ASP A 219 8.48 6.01 -2.90
CA ASP A 219 7.54 5.81 -1.79
C ASP A 219 7.52 4.38 -1.23
N SER A 220 7.87 3.39 -2.06
CA SER A 220 7.63 1.97 -1.77
C SER A 220 8.24 1.45 -0.47
N PRO A 221 9.42 1.91 0.03
CA PRO A 221 9.96 1.45 1.32
C PRO A 221 9.50 2.33 2.49
N ILE A 222 8.70 3.38 2.24
CA ILE A 222 8.33 4.37 3.25
C ILE A 222 6.91 4.09 3.75
N ILE A 223 6.81 3.60 4.99
CA ILE A 223 5.52 3.41 5.65
C ILE A 223 4.81 4.76 5.83
N GLY A 224 3.54 4.78 5.48
CA GLY A 224 2.73 5.99 5.38
C GLY A 224 2.72 6.62 3.98
N ALA A 225 3.72 6.31 3.15
CA ALA A 225 3.75 6.75 1.74
C ALA A 225 3.33 5.61 0.80
N GLY A 226 4.16 4.60 0.55
CA GLY A 226 3.86 3.48 -0.33
C GLY A 226 2.90 2.46 0.25
N LEU A 227 2.92 2.27 1.57
CA LEU A 227 2.08 1.33 2.30
C LEU A 227 1.71 1.89 3.67
N PHE A 228 0.47 1.67 4.11
CA PHE A 228 0.08 1.84 5.50
C PHE A 228 -1.03 0.86 5.89
N VAL A 229 -0.93 0.30 7.10
CA VAL A 229 -1.90 -0.64 7.67
C VAL A 229 -2.29 -0.16 9.06
N ASP A 230 -3.60 -0.02 9.30
CA ASP A 230 -4.20 0.13 10.61
C ASP A 230 -5.23 -0.99 10.79
N ASN A 231 -4.95 -1.91 11.71
CA ASN A 231 -5.80 -3.10 11.86
C ASN A 231 -7.21 -2.80 12.40
N GLU A 232 -7.46 -1.61 12.91
CA GLU A 232 -8.80 -1.18 13.34
C GLU A 232 -9.59 -0.52 12.21
N ILE A 233 -8.91 0.07 11.22
CA ILE A 233 -9.50 0.91 10.18
C ILE A 233 -9.42 0.24 8.82
N GLY A 234 -8.19 0.00 8.34
CA GLY A 234 -7.96 -0.46 6.98
C GLY A 234 -6.49 -0.42 6.56
N ALA A 235 -6.26 -0.75 5.31
CA ALA A 235 -4.94 -0.70 4.68
C ALA A 235 -5.00 0.01 3.33
N ALA A 236 -3.91 0.64 2.93
CA ALA A 236 -3.75 1.25 1.61
C ALA A 236 -2.33 1.07 1.09
N THR A 237 -2.20 0.95 -0.23
CA THR A 237 -0.91 0.97 -0.92
C THR A 237 -0.98 1.86 -2.17
N ALA A 238 0.18 2.36 -2.58
CA ALA A 238 0.34 3.28 -3.70
C ALA A 238 1.21 2.70 -4.81
N THR A 239 1.10 3.27 -5.99
CA THR A 239 1.97 3.02 -7.15
C THR A 239 2.12 4.27 -8.00
N GLY A 240 3.15 4.34 -8.85
CA GLY A 240 3.42 5.42 -9.77
C GLY A 240 4.49 6.40 -9.26
N HIS A 241 4.23 7.70 -9.38
CA HIS A 241 5.21 8.76 -9.04
C HIS A 241 5.43 8.87 -7.53
N GLY A 242 6.42 8.15 -7.02
CA GLY A 242 6.72 8.05 -5.59
C GLY A 242 6.93 9.39 -4.91
N GLU A 243 7.56 10.34 -5.59
CA GLU A 243 7.81 11.69 -5.07
C GLU A 243 6.51 12.43 -4.70
N GLU A 244 5.44 12.23 -5.46
CA GLU A 244 4.16 12.87 -5.17
C GLU A 244 3.41 12.17 -4.04
N VAL A 245 3.57 10.85 -3.94
CA VAL A 245 3.04 10.05 -2.83
C VAL A 245 3.73 10.42 -1.51
N ILE A 246 5.07 10.53 -1.51
CA ILE A 246 5.87 10.93 -0.33
C ILE A 246 5.44 12.33 0.16
N ARG A 247 5.28 13.31 -0.75
CA ARG A 247 4.89 14.69 -0.40
C ARG A 247 3.58 14.78 0.38
N THR A 248 2.71 13.81 0.20
CA THR A 248 1.37 13.78 0.81
C THR A 248 1.20 12.77 1.92
N VAL A 249 2.24 11.94 2.19
CA VAL A 249 2.15 10.78 3.09
C VAL A 249 0.91 9.95 2.71
N GLY A 250 0.86 9.58 1.41
CA GLY A 250 -0.39 9.30 0.71
C GLY A 250 -1.20 8.15 1.27
N THR A 251 -0.58 7.01 1.62
CA THR A 251 -1.31 5.83 2.13
C THR A 251 -1.79 6.02 3.56
N HIS A 252 -1.04 6.72 4.42
CA HIS A 252 -1.51 7.13 5.74
C HIS A 252 -2.71 8.06 5.60
N LEU A 253 -2.67 9.03 4.68
CA LEU A 253 -3.80 9.91 4.41
C LEU A 253 -5.05 9.12 4.00
N VAL A 254 -4.92 8.11 3.13
CA VAL A 254 -6.07 7.28 2.70
C VAL A 254 -6.68 6.55 3.90
N VAL A 255 -5.85 5.93 4.75
CA VAL A 255 -6.33 5.22 5.94
C VAL A 255 -6.97 6.19 6.94
N GLU A 256 -6.37 7.37 7.15
CA GLU A 256 -6.95 8.39 8.04
C GLU A 256 -8.29 8.94 7.51
N LEU A 257 -8.46 9.08 6.19
CA LEU A 257 -9.75 9.44 5.61
C LEU A 257 -10.80 8.32 5.83
N MET A 258 -10.40 7.04 5.78
CA MET A 258 -11.29 5.93 6.15
C MET A 258 -11.65 5.98 7.63
N ASN A 259 -10.73 6.33 8.52
CA ASN A 259 -10.97 6.55 9.95
C ASN A 259 -12.00 7.66 10.19
N GLN A 260 -12.00 8.69 9.35
CA GLN A 260 -12.99 9.78 9.36
C GLN A 260 -14.33 9.42 8.69
N GLY A 261 -14.55 8.14 8.34
CA GLY A 261 -15.80 7.62 7.83
C GLY A 261 -15.96 7.62 6.30
N ARG A 262 -14.88 7.89 5.53
CA ARG A 262 -14.92 7.73 4.06
C ARG A 262 -14.91 6.24 3.70
N THR A 263 -15.61 5.90 2.62
CA THR A 263 -15.40 4.59 1.99
C THR A 263 -13.99 4.50 1.40
N PRO A 264 -13.41 3.30 1.20
CA PRO A 264 -12.09 3.16 0.56
C PRO A 264 -11.99 3.89 -0.79
N GLN A 265 -13.05 3.84 -1.59
CA GLN A 265 -13.15 4.56 -2.87
C GLN A 265 -13.08 6.08 -2.71
N GLN A 266 -13.80 6.63 -1.75
CA GLN A 266 -13.79 8.07 -1.46
C GLN A 266 -12.42 8.51 -0.91
N ALA A 267 -11.83 7.72 -0.03
CA ALA A 267 -10.52 8.01 0.55
C ALA A 267 -9.42 8.04 -0.52
N CYS A 268 -9.36 7.06 -1.42
CA CYS A 268 -8.44 7.06 -2.55
C CYS A 268 -8.64 8.29 -3.45
N LYS A 269 -9.91 8.63 -3.76
CA LYS A 269 -10.23 9.80 -4.57
C LYS A 269 -9.75 11.11 -3.93
N GLU A 270 -10.07 11.35 -2.65
CA GLU A 270 -9.65 12.56 -1.94
C GLU A 270 -8.13 12.69 -1.84
N ALA A 271 -7.41 11.57 -1.67
CA ALA A 271 -5.94 11.55 -1.65
C ALA A 271 -5.35 11.92 -3.02
N VAL A 272 -5.88 11.36 -4.12
CA VAL A 272 -5.47 11.72 -5.49
C VAL A 272 -5.78 13.20 -5.78
N GLU A 273 -6.97 13.69 -5.44
CA GLU A 273 -7.34 15.10 -5.63
C GLU A 273 -6.40 16.06 -4.87
N ARG A 274 -5.91 15.65 -3.69
CA ARG A 274 -4.89 16.40 -2.95
C ARG A 274 -3.58 16.46 -3.72
N ILE A 275 -3.11 15.36 -4.29
CA ILE A 275 -1.90 15.32 -5.14
C ILE A 275 -2.09 16.23 -6.35
N VAL A 276 -3.20 16.13 -7.08
CA VAL A 276 -3.53 16.98 -8.25
C VAL A 276 -3.43 18.47 -7.88
N LYS A 277 -4.00 18.85 -6.72
CA LYS A 277 -3.94 20.24 -6.23
C LYS A 277 -2.51 20.73 -5.95
N ILE A 278 -1.68 19.84 -5.38
CA ILE A 278 -0.29 20.16 -5.06
C ILE A 278 0.55 20.27 -6.35
N VAL A 279 0.38 19.34 -7.29
CA VAL A 279 1.07 19.34 -8.59
C VAL A 279 0.76 20.62 -9.37
N ASN A 280 -0.53 20.98 -9.47
CA ASN A 280 -0.96 22.23 -10.12
C ASN A 280 -0.38 23.47 -9.44
N ARG A 281 -0.36 23.52 -8.10
CA ARG A 281 0.24 24.61 -7.33
C ARG A 281 1.74 24.77 -7.59
N ARG A 282 2.42 23.68 -7.92
CA ARG A 282 3.84 23.65 -8.27
C ARG A 282 4.12 23.95 -9.75
N GLY A 283 3.08 24.19 -10.55
CA GLY A 283 3.21 24.44 -11.99
C GLY A 283 3.75 23.27 -12.80
N LYS A 284 3.48 22.02 -12.36
CA LYS A 284 3.86 20.80 -13.08
C LYS A 284 2.71 20.31 -13.95
N ASP A 285 3.02 19.70 -15.10
CA ASP A 285 2.02 19.08 -15.95
C ASP A 285 1.58 17.73 -15.35
N LEU A 286 0.26 17.57 -15.16
CA LEU A 286 -0.31 16.32 -14.67
C LEU A 286 -0.21 15.18 -15.68
N LYS A 287 0.00 15.49 -16.97
CA LYS A 287 0.18 14.48 -18.01
C LYS A 287 1.44 13.64 -17.82
N ASP A 288 2.43 14.20 -17.13
CA ASP A 288 3.69 13.52 -16.84
C ASP A 288 3.67 12.78 -15.50
N ILE A 289 2.50 12.72 -14.82
CA ILE A 289 2.43 12.20 -13.46
C ILE A 289 1.27 11.20 -13.35
N GLN A 290 1.60 9.96 -13.04
CA GLN A 290 0.64 8.94 -12.64
C GLN A 290 0.84 8.57 -11.17
N VAL A 291 -0.25 8.53 -10.41
CA VAL A 291 -0.31 7.96 -9.06
C VAL A 291 -1.64 7.23 -8.94
N GLY A 292 -1.60 6.01 -8.40
CA GLY A 292 -2.76 5.21 -8.07
C GLY A 292 -2.71 4.76 -6.62
N PHE A 293 -3.87 4.75 -5.95
CA PHE A 293 -4.07 4.13 -4.65
C PHE A 293 -5.09 3.01 -4.74
N ILE A 294 -4.84 1.94 -3.99
CA ILE A 294 -5.85 0.93 -3.65
C ILE A 294 -6.00 0.89 -2.13
N ALA A 295 -7.21 0.68 -1.65
CA ALA A 295 -7.52 0.64 -0.22
C ALA A 295 -8.54 -0.45 0.11
N LEU A 296 -8.44 -0.98 1.33
CA LEU A 296 -9.26 -2.06 1.87
C LEU A 296 -9.57 -1.75 3.34
N ASN A 297 -10.85 -1.81 3.75
CA ASN A 297 -11.22 -1.61 5.15
C ASN A 297 -11.49 -2.95 5.89
N LYS A 298 -11.72 -2.88 7.18
CA LYS A 298 -12.02 -4.04 8.06
C LYS A 298 -13.29 -4.81 7.69
N LYS A 299 -14.19 -4.21 6.92
CA LYS A 299 -15.42 -4.85 6.44
C LYS A 299 -15.22 -5.63 5.14
N GLY A 300 -14.00 -5.58 4.57
CA GLY A 300 -13.72 -6.15 3.25
C GLY A 300 -14.28 -5.30 2.10
N GLU A 301 -14.65 -4.04 2.36
CA GLU A 301 -14.96 -3.07 1.32
C GLU A 301 -13.64 -2.51 0.79
N TYR A 302 -13.55 -2.30 -0.51
CA TYR A 302 -12.35 -1.81 -1.16
C TYR A 302 -12.65 -0.73 -2.18
N GLY A 303 -11.62 -0.04 -2.60
CA GLY A 303 -11.70 0.99 -3.63
C GLY A 303 -10.32 1.36 -4.17
N ALA A 304 -10.33 2.04 -5.31
CA ALA A 304 -9.12 2.50 -5.98
C ALA A 304 -9.39 3.78 -6.76
N TYR A 305 -8.38 4.65 -6.86
CA TYR A 305 -8.46 5.86 -7.69
C TYR A 305 -7.07 6.25 -8.17
N CYS A 306 -6.97 6.91 -9.33
CA CYS A 306 -5.70 7.32 -9.90
C CYS A 306 -5.79 8.70 -10.58
N ILE A 307 -4.64 9.25 -10.99
CA ILE A 307 -4.59 10.54 -11.69
C ILE A 307 -5.06 10.37 -13.13
N GLN A 308 -4.47 9.44 -13.89
CA GLN A 308 -4.73 9.23 -15.31
C GLN A 308 -5.34 7.84 -15.55
N ASP A 309 -6.07 7.68 -16.66
CA ASP A 309 -6.49 6.35 -17.13
C ASP A 309 -5.27 5.44 -17.38
N GLY A 310 -5.53 4.14 -17.46
CA GLY A 310 -4.50 3.11 -17.70
C GLY A 310 -4.07 2.35 -16.45
N PHE A 311 -4.39 2.83 -15.24
CA PHE A 311 -4.18 2.04 -14.04
C PHE A 311 -5.23 0.92 -13.91
N SER A 312 -4.80 -0.24 -13.44
CA SER A 312 -5.67 -1.36 -13.09
C SER A 312 -5.20 -2.01 -11.79
N PHE A 313 -6.08 -2.72 -11.12
CA PHE A 313 -5.76 -3.46 -9.91
C PHE A 313 -6.47 -4.81 -9.89
N ALA A 314 -5.84 -5.80 -9.28
CA ALA A 314 -6.39 -7.14 -9.14
C ALA A 314 -7.05 -7.32 -7.77
N VAL A 315 -8.17 -8.04 -7.75
CA VAL A 315 -8.92 -8.41 -6.55
C VAL A 315 -9.14 -9.91 -6.55
N HIS A 316 -8.85 -10.59 -5.44
CA HIS A 316 -9.20 -11.98 -5.24
C HIS A 316 -9.97 -12.14 -3.92
N ASP A 317 -11.18 -12.60 -4.02
CA ASP A 317 -12.10 -12.93 -2.92
C ASP A 317 -12.88 -14.21 -3.23
N GLN A 318 -13.94 -14.49 -2.51
CA GLN A 318 -14.81 -15.65 -2.74
C GLN A 318 -15.46 -15.67 -4.13
N LYS A 319 -15.52 -14.53 -4.82
CA LYS A 319 -16.05 -14.42 -6.19
C LYS A 319 -15.00 -14.74 -7.27
N GLY A 320 -13.76 -15.02 -6.85
CA GLY A 320 -12.64 -15.34 -7.72
C GLY A 320 -11.68 -14.16 -7.95
N ASN A 321 -10.67 -14.45 -8.76
CA ASN A 321 -9.59 -13.50 -9.10
C ASN A 321 -9.97 -12.71 -10.36
N ARG A 322 -9.88 -11.40 -10.30
CA ARG A 322 -10.32 -10.51 -11.39
C ARG A 322 -9.51 -9.22 -11.41
N LEU A 323 -9.41 -8.62 -12.60
CA LEU A 323 -8.83 -7.30 -12.82
C LEU A 323 -9.94 -6.26 -12.87
N GLU A 324 -9.75 -5.16 -12.17
CA GLU A 324 -10.68 -4.04 -12.12
C GLU A 324 -9.98 -2.73 -12.54
N LYS A 325 -10.77 -1.78 -13.04
CA LYS A 325 -10.31 -0.44 -13.39
C LYS A 325 -10.83 0.57 -12.37
N PRO A 326 -9.98 1.44 -11.82
CA PRO A 326 -10.43 2.51 -10.91
C PRO A 326 -11.05 3.68 -11.69
N GLY A 327 -11.68 4.59 -10.95
CA GLY A 327 -11.92 5.94 -11.46
C GLY A 327 -10.61 6.75 -11.52
N PHE A 328 -10.58 7.82 -12.33
CA PHE A 328 -9.42 8.68 -12.49
C PHE A 328 -9.79 10.17 -12.52
N ALA A 329 -8.79 11.04 -12.22
CA ALA A 329 -9.00 12.48 -12.04
C ALA A 329 -8.94 13.27 -13.36
N LEU A 330 -8.03 12.91 -14.27
CA LEU A 330 -7.89 13.56 -15.58
C LEU A 330 -8.83 12.90 -16.58
N LYS A 331 -9.76 13.69 -17.10
CA LYS A 331 -10.66 13.29 -18.17
C LYS A 331 -10.12 13.70 -19.53
#